data_cba5f7a39a34e6458ab0c8733deed1b2
#
_entry.id   cba5f7a39a34e6458ab0c8733deed1b2
#
_cell.length_a   1.000
_cell.length_b   1.000
_cell.length_c   1.000
_cell.angle_alpha   90.00
_cell.angle_beta   90.00
_cell.angle_gamma   90.00
#
_symmetry.space_group_name_H-M   'P 1'
#
loop_
_entity.id
_entity.type
_entity.pdbx_description
1 polymer ?
#
loop_
_entity_poly.entity_id
_entity_poly.type
_entity_poly.pdbx_seq_one_letter_code
_entity_poly.pdbx_strand_id
1 'polypeptide(L)'
;MLNKKIKEKVLKIMELGLEISNKTNNKVFVRYYGHTDALDIDIYYNGWTREKEADLKENLFLDFEEKEVSESLDRVIKKLEELKGE
;
A
#
# COMPACT_ATOMS: atom_id res chain seq x y z
N MET A 1 -10.82 13.23 -10.78
CA MET A 1 -10.05 12.20 -11.46
C MET A 1 -8.60 12.21 -11.00
N LEU A 2 -8.03 11.07 -10.70
CA LEU A 2 -6.64 10.99 -10.26
C LEU A 2 -5.68 11.36 -11.39
N ASN A 3 -4.60 12.06 -11.07
CA ASN A 3 -3.61 12.33 -12.08
C ASN A 3 -2.76 11.07 -12.35
N LYS A 4 -2.06 11.09 -13.47
CA LYS A 4 -1.31 9.93 -13.93
C LYS A 4 -0.23 9.48 -12.94
N LYS A 5 0.47 10.42 -12.31
CA LYS A 5 1.53 10.08 -11.35
C LYS A 5 0.98 9.36 -10.13
N ILE A 6 -0.15 9.82 -9.61
CA ILE A 6 -0.80 9.19 -8.46
C ILE A 6 -1.24 7.78 -8.84
N LYS A 7 -1.86 7.63 -10.00
CA LYS A 7 -2.30 6.33 -10.50
C LYS A 7 -1.13 5.36 -10.63
N GLU A 8 -0.02 5.80 -11.20
CA GLU A 8 1.15 4.94 -11.37
C GLU A 8 1.73 4.48 -10.03
N LYS A 9 1.74 5.36 -9.02
CA LYS A 9 2.23 5.00 -7.69
C LYS A 9 1.32 3.99 -7.01
N VAL A 10 0.00 4.13 -7.17
CA VAL A 10 -0.96 3.15 -6.63
C VAL A 10 -0.75 1.80 -7.29
N LEU A 11 -0.57 1.77 -8.61
CA LEU A 11 -0.32 0.51 -9.33
C LEU A 11 1.00 -0.12 -8.89
N LYS A 12 2.02 0.69 -8.62
CA LYS A 12 3.29 0.19 -8.10
C LYS A 12 3.11 -0.47 -6.72
N ILE A 13 2.30 0.12 -5.86
CA ILE A 13 1.98 -0.45 -4.55
C ILE A 13 1.29 -1.80 -4.70
N MET A 14 0.34 -1.91 -5.63
CA MET A 14 -0.34 -3.18 -5.91
C MET A 14 0.65 -4.24 -6.37
N GLU A 15 1.55 -3.88 -7.30
CA GLU A 15 2.57 -4.79 -7.81
C GLU A 15 3.49 -5.29 -6.69
N LEU A 16 4.00 -4.38 -5.87
CA LEU A 16 4.87 -4.73 -4.75
C LEU A 16 4.14 -5.59 -3.73
N GLY A 17 2.89 -5.28 -3.45
CA GLY A 17 2.07 -6.07 -2.53
C GLY A 17 1.91 -7.50 -3.00
N LEU A 18 1.67 -7.70 -4.29
CA LEU A 18 1.57 -9.03 -4.88
C LEU A 18 2.88 -9.78 -4.76
N GLU A 19 4.00 -9.14 -5.08
CA GLU A 19 5.32 -9.79 -5.01
C GLU A 19 5.67 -10.18 -3.59
N ILE A 20 5.51 -9.27 -2.63
CA ILE A 20 5.81 -9.54 -1.22
C ILE A 20 4.97 -10.71 -0.70
N SER A 21 3.67 -10.67 -0.96
CA SER A 21 2.75 -11.69 -0.45
C SER A 21 3.01 -13.07 -1.05
N ASN A 22 3.52 -13.13 -2.26
CA ASN A 22 3.80 -14.40 -2.94
C ASN A 22 5.19 -14.95 -2.67
N LYS A 23 6.16 -14.08 -2.40
CA LYS A 23 7.57 -14.48 -2.28
C LYS A 23 8.11 -14.51 -0.86
N THR A 24 7.39 -13.89 0.09
CA THR A 24 7.84 -13.82 1.49
C THR A 24 6.73 -14.28 2.43
N ASN A 25 7.05 -14.36 3.72
CA ASN A 25 6.04 -14.62 4.74
C ASN A 25 5.26 -13.38 5.13
N ASN A 26 5.65 -12.22 4.65
CA ASN A 26 4.91 -10.99 4.89
C ASN A 26 3.69 -10.92 3.98
N LYS A 27 2.59 -10.39 4.47
CA LYS A 27 1.36 -10.27 3.70
C LYS A 27 0.94 -8.81 3.61
N VAL A 28 0.55 -8.39 2.42
CA VAL A 28 0.14 -7.03 2.15
C VAL A 28 -1.29 -7.03 1.62
N PHE A 29 -2.14 -6.24 2.25
CA PHE A 29 -3.53 -6.06 1.83
C PHE A 29 -3.66 -4.65 1.29
N VAL A 30 -4.13 -4.51 0.06
CA VAL A 30 -4.36 -3.21 -0.55
C VAL A 30 -5.83 -3.11 -0.93
N ARG A 31 -6.53 -2.11 -0.40
CA ARG A 31 -7.95 -1.92 -0.69
C ARG A 31 -8.18 -0.51 -1.20
N TYR A 32 -8.85 -0.42 -2.33
CA TYR A 32 -9.23 0.86 -2.90
C TYR A 32 -10.74 1.03 -2.86
N TYR A 33 -11.19 2.17 -2.37
CA TYR A 33 -12.61 2.51 -2.27
C TYR A 33 -12.94 3.59 -3.29
N GLY A 34 -13.56 3.19 -4.41
CA GLY A 34 -13.79 4.08 -5.53
C GLY A 34 -14.72 5.25 -5.25
N HIS A 35 -15.65 5.08 -4.29
CA HIS A 35 -16.61 6.14 -3.98
C HIS A 35 -16.01 7.29 -3.17
N THR A 36 -14.88 7.08 -2.53
CA THR A 36 -14.22 8.12 -1.73
C THR A 36 -12.77 8.35 -2.14
N ASP A 37 -12.28 7.65 -3.18
CA ASP A 37 -10.88 7.66 -3.59
C ASP A 37 -9.93 7.38 -2.41
N ALA A 38 -10.34 6.47 -1.53
CA ALA A 38 -9.53 6.09 -0.38
C ALA A 38 -8.73 4.83 -0.68
N LEU A 39 -7.53 4.77 -0.13
CA LEU A 39 -6.63 3.63 -0.28
C LEU A 39 -6.17 3.19 1.10
N ASP A 40 -6.41 1.91 1.44
CA ASP A 40 -5.94 1.32 2.68
C ASP A 40 -4.87 0.29 2.37
N ILE A 41 -3.77 0.34 3.11
CA ILE A 41 -2.69 -0.63 2.99
C ILE A 41 -2.41 -1.19 4.38
N ASP A 42 -2.55 -2.51 4.53
CA ASP A 42 -2.24 -3.21 5.77
C ASP A 42 -1.10 -4.18 5.51
N ILE A 43 -0.09 -4.17 6.38
CA ILE A 43 1.07 -5.05 6.27
C ILE A 43 1.13 -5.94 7.50
N TYR A 44 1.24 -7.24 7.28
CA TYR A 44 1.38 -8.24 8.34
C TYR A 44 2.73 -8.91 8.21
N TYR A 45 3.59 -8.70 9.20
CA TYR A 45 4.90 -9.35 9.22
C TYR A 45 4.76 -10.81 9.65
N ASN A 46 5.46 -11.70 8.98
CA ASN A 46 5.50 -13.13 9.33
C ASN A 46 4.16 -13.84 9.20
N GLY A 47 3.29 -13.35 8.33
CA GLY A 47 2.04 -14.02 8.01
C GLY A 47 0.80 -13.34 8.61
N TRP A 48 -0.32 -13.73 8.07
CA TRP A 48 -1.63 -13.21 8.48
C TRP A 48 -2.42 -14.31 9.21
N THR A 49 -3.09 -13.93 10.30
CA THR A 49 -4.07 -14.78 10.95
C THR A 49 -5.32 -13.95 11.24
N ARG A 50 -6.42 -14.62 11.48
CA ARG A 50 -7.69 -13.95 11.74
C ARG A 50 -7.64 -13.05 12.99
N GLU A 51 -6.90 -13.45 13.99
CA GLU A 51 -6.80 -12.73 15.26
C GLU A 51 -5.72 -11.67 15.29
N LYS A 52 -4.85 -11.65 14.30
CA LYS A 52 -3.72 -10.74 14.26
C LYS A 52 -4.11 -9.40 13.66
N GLU A 53 -3.73 -8.32 14.33
CA GLU A 53 -3.88 -6.97 13.76
C GLU A 53 -2.69 -6.67 12.86
N ALA A 54 -2.88 -5.79 11.88
CA ALA A 54 -1.81 -5.38 11.00
C ALA A 54 -0.68 -4.72 11.79
N ASP A 55 0.54 -5.07 11.46
CA ASP A 55 1.72 -4.47 12.08
C ASP A 55 1.89 -3.03 11.60
N LEU A 56 1.44 -2.74 10.38
CA LEU A 56 1.51 -1.41 9.80
C LEU A 56 0.25 -1.14 9.01
N LYS A 57 -0.36 0.02 9.23
CA LYS A 57 -1.59 0.44 8.53
C LYS A 57 -1.38 1.83 7.96
N GLU A 58 -1.79 2.01 6.71
CA GLU A 58 -1.81 3.31 6.06
C GLU A 58 -3.17 3.55 5.44
N ASN A 59 -3.77 4.70 5.73
CA ASN A 59 -5.03 5.13 5.14
C ASN A 59 -4.78 6.43 4.40
N LEU A 60 -5.06 6.46 3.11
CA LEU A 60 -4.79 7.61 2.27
C LEU A 60 -6.05 8.04 1.52
N PHE A 61 -6.27 9.34 1.41
CA PHE A 61 -7.31 9.90 0.55
C PHE A 61 -6.62 10.47 -0.68
N LEU A 62 -6.79 9.80 -1.82
CA LEU A 62 -6.05 10.11 -3.05
C LEU A 62 -6.47 11.40 -3.71
N ASP A 63 -7.65 11.92 -3.37
CA ASP A 63 -8.17 13.18 -3.90
C ASP A 63 -7.78 14.39 -3.05
N PHE A 64 -6.95 14.16 -2.03
CA PHE A 64 -6.45 15.23 -1.18
C PHE A 64 -5.34 16.02 -1.93
N GLU A 65 -4.59 16.83 -1.24
CA GLU A 65 -3.54 17.64 -1.86
C GLU A 65 -2.49 16.75 -2.54
N GLU A 66 -2.27 16.97 -3.85
CA GLU A 66 -1.42 16.10 -4.68
C GLU A 66 -0.03 15.88 -4.10
N LYS A 67 0.62 16.95 -3.65
CA LYS A 67 1.98 16.84 -3.11
C LYS A 67 2.03 15.92 -1.89
N GLU A 68 1.11 16.10 -0.96
CA GLU A 68 1.07 15.29 0.25
C GLU A 68 0.73 13.83 -0.05
N VAL A 69 -0.22 13.60 -0.95
CA VAL A 69 -0.58 12.26 -1.38
C VAL A 69 0.61 11.57 -2.03
N SER A 70 1.30 12.27 -2.92
CA SER A 70 2.48 11.73 -3.61
C SER A 70 3.57 11.34 -2.63
N GLU A 71 3.86 12.18 -1.65
CA GLU A 71 4.87 11.90 -0.62
C GLU A 71 4.47 10.70 0.23
N SER A 72 3.19 10.60 0.60
CA SER A 72 2.69 9.46 1.37
C SER A 72 2.82 8.16 0.60
N LEU A 73 2.48 8.18 -0.69
CA LEU A 73 2.61 7.00 -1.55
C LEU A 73 4.08 6.60 -1.69
N ASP A 74 4.98 7.56 -1.82
CA ASP A 74 6.41 7.29 -1.92
C ASP A 74 6.95 6.61 -0.65
N ARG A 75 6.48 7.04 0.52
CA ARG A 75 6.86 6.40 1.79
C ARG A 75 6.40 4.94 1.83
N VAL A 76 5.18 4.68 1.40
CA VAL A 76 4.65 3.31 1.34
C VAL A 76 5.45 2.46 0.36
N ILE A 77 5.73 2.99 -0.82
CA ILE A 77 6.51 2.27 -1.84
C ILE A 77 7.89 1.92 -1.29
N LYS A 78 8.55 2.86 -0.64
CA LYS A 78 9.87 2.63 -0.05
C LYS A 78 9.84 1.51 0.98
N LYS A 79 8.81 1.52 1.84
CA LYS A 79 8.64 0.48 2.87
C LYS A 79 8.43 -0.88 2.22
N LEU A 80 7.59 -0.94 1.20
CA LEU A 80 7.32 -2.21 0.51
C LEU A 80 8.57 -2.72 -0.22
N GLU A 81 9.36 -1.84 -0.81
CA GLU A 81 10.60 -2.25 -1.46
C GLU A 81 11.60 -2.83 -0.46
N GLU A 82 11.67 -2.27 0.74
CA GLU A 82 12.50 -2.84 1.80
C GLU A 82 12.03 -4.25 2.18
N LEU A 83 10.73 -4.44 2.30
CA LEU A 83 10.16 -5.76 2.63
C LEU A 83 10.37 -6.78 1.51
N LYS A 84 10.33 -6.33 0.27
CA LYS A 84 10.56 -7.20 -0.88
C LYS A 84 11.98 -7.78 -0.86
N GLY A 85 12.94 -7.03 -0.34
CA GLY A 85 14.34 -7.46 -0.23
C GLY A 85 14.61 -8.46 0.88
N GLU A 86 13.64 -8.71 1.74
CA GLU A 86 13.80 -9.68 2.84
C GLU A 86 13.52 -11.14 2.37
#